data_6bcf896f729728e8779ee86fbaf125b2
#
_entry.id   6bcf896f729728e8779ee86fbaf125b2
#
_cell.length_a   1.000
_cell.length_b   1.000
_cell.length_c   1.000
_cell.angle_alpha   90.00
_cell.angle_beta   90.00
_cell.angle_gamma   90.00
#
_symmetry.space_group_name_H-M   'P 1'
#
loop_
_entity.id
_entity.type
_entity.pdbx_description
1 polymer ?
#
loop_
_entity_poly.entity_id
_entity_poly.type
_entity_poly.pdbx_seq_one_letter_code
_entity_poly.pdbx_strand_id
1 'polypeptide(L)'
;MSGIPILFVYGRQEQYQNYLRAVSAAGGLLRCSLDISETAGCGGLLLPGGGDLEPGRYGQPNVASRGLDPLRDAAELELLERFTAAGLPVLGVCRGLQVINVFFGGTLVQDLPGHSAAARDRLHAADTAAGTFGRLWGERIIVNSAHHQAADRLGSGLRAVQWAPDGTVEALAHSSLPVWAVQWHPERLTGPLAVAGAADGGRLLRAFLTLFT
;
A
#
# COMPACT_ATOMS: atom_id res chain seq x y z
N MET A 1 3.80 -28.45 6.63
CA MET A 1 4.80 -27.35 6.56
C MET A 1 4.17 -26.26 5.69
N SER A 2 3.80 -25.12 6.25
CA SER A 2 3.35 -23.98 5.45
C SER A 2 4.53 -23.55 4.57
N GLY A 3 4.32 -23.48 3.25
CA GLY A 3 5.32 -22.98 2.32
C GLY A 3 5.66 -21.51 2.58
N ILE A 4 6.75 -21.01 1.97
CA ILE A 4 7.12 -19.58 2.06
C ILE A 4 5.99 -18.74 1.41
N PRO A 5 5.42 -17.72 2.10
CA PRO A 5 4.42 -16.85 1.52
C PRO A 5 4.91 -16.15 0.27
N ILE A 6 4.17 -16.24 -0.84
CA ILE A 6 4.49 -15.59 -2.11
C ILE A 6 3.47 -14.50 -2.39
N LEU A 7 3.94 -13.26 -2.50
CA LEU A 7 3.16 -12.10 -2.92
C LEU A 7 3.34 -11.88 -4.43
N PHE A 8 2.23 -11.67 -5.14
CA PHE A 8 2.27 -11.22 -6.53
C PHE A 8 2.34 -9.70 -6.61
N VAL A 9 3.11 -9.20 -7.57
CA VAL A 9 3.19 -7.77 -7.94
C VAL A 9 3.14 -7.63 -9.45
N TYR A 10 2.26 -6.76 -9.95
CA TYR A 10 2.27 -6.38 -11.35
C TYR A 10 3.41 -5.40 -11.65
N GLY A 11 4.32 -5.80 -12.53
CA GLY A 11 5.46 -4.99 -12.95
C GLY A 11 6.76 -5.77 -13.06
N ARG A 12 7.83 -5.06 -13.40
CA ARG A 12 9.17 -5.63 -13.56
C ARG A 12 9.96 -5.58 -12.26
N GLN A 13 10.73 -6.61 -12.00
CA GLN A 13 11.52 -6.78 -10.78
C GLN A 13 12.47 -5.60 -10.50
N GLU A 14 13.05 -5.02 -11.55
CA GLU A 14 13.98 -3.89 -11.44
C GLU A 14 13.35 -2.66 -10.80
N GLN A 15 12.04 -2.47 -10.95
CA GLN A 15 11.28 -1.36 -10.39
C GLN A 15 11.06 -1.48 -8.87
N TYR A 16 11.17 -2.70 -8.29
CA TYR A 16 10.70 -3.00 -6.94
C TYR A 16 11.78 -3.51 -5.99
N GLN A 17 13.04 -3.09 -6.16
CA GLN A 17 14.17 -3.60 -5.40
C GLN A 17 14.03 -3.42 -3.87
N ASN A 18 13.46 -2.29 -3.41
CA ASN A 18 13.24 -2.07 -1.98
C ASN A 18 12.14 -3.01 -1.44
N TYR A 19 11.06 -3.23 -2.20
CA TYR A 19 10.00 -4.18 -1.84
C TYR A 19 10.53 -5.61 -1.78
N LEU A 20 11.33 -6.04 -2.78
CA LEU A 20 11.95 -7.35 -2.81
C LEU A 20 12.80 -7.60 -1.55
N ARG A 21 13.67 -6.66 -1.20
CA ARG A 21 14.50 -6.75 0.01
C ARG A 21 13.67 -6.79 1.28
N ALA A 22 12.67 -5.91 1.39
CA ALA A 22 11.85 -5.78 2.58
C ALA A 22 10.96 -7.03 2.80
N VAL A 23 10.32 -7.55 1.75
CA VAL A 23 9.49 -8.76 1.81
C VAL A 23 10.35 -9.99 2.11
N SER A 24 11.53 -10.12 1.48
CA SER A 24 12.47 -11.22 1.76
C SER A 24 12.96 -11.19 3.21
N ALA A 25 13.33 -10.02 3.73
CA ALA A 25 13.72 -9.84 5.13
C ALA A 25 12.58 -10.13 6.12
N ALA A 26 11.33 -10.01 5.70
CA ALA A 26 10.16 -10.38 6.48
C ALA A 26 9.79 -11.88 6.41
N GLY A 27 10.49 -12.67 5.58
CA GLY A 27 10.26 -14.11 5.42
C GLY A 27 9.33 -14.49 4.27
N GLY A 28 9.03 -13.58 3.36
CA GLY A 28 8.21 -13.81 2.16
C GLY A 28 9.02 -13.79 0.87
N LEU A 29 8.35 -14.08 -0.24
CA LEU A 29 8.86 -13.92 -1.60
C LEU A 29 7.97 -12.95 -2.38
N LEU A 30 8.56 -12.21 -3.31
CA LEU A 30 7.84 -11.33 -4.23
C LEU A 30 8.01 -11.86 -5.65
N ARG A 31 6.90 -12.21 -6.30
CA ARG A 31 6.84 -12.56 -7.72
C ARG A 31 6.39 -11.34 -8.51
N CYS A 32 7.28 -10.82 -9.37
CA CYS A 32 6.98 -9.69 -10.25
C CYS A 32 6.72 -10.22 -11.66
N SER A 33 5.60 -9.83 -12.27
CA SER A 33 5.30 -10.15 -13.67
C SER A 33 4.39 -9.09 -14.29
N LEU A 34 4.50 -8.89 -15.59
CA LEU A 34 3.56 -8.12 -16.42
C LEU A 34 2.40 -9.00 -16.94
N ASP A 35 2.47 -10.30 -16.71
CA ASP A 35 1.40 -11.25 -17.04
C ASP A 35 0.58 -11.56 -15.79
N ILE A 36 -0.65 -11.05 -15.74
CA ILE A 36 -1.58 -11.30 -14.62
C ILE A 36 -2.05 -12.76 -14.52
N SER A 37 -1.73 -13.63 -15.50
CA SER A 37 -2.01 -15.06 -15.40
C SER A 37 -0.99 -15.80 -14.51
N GLU A 38 0.20 -15.21 -14.26
CA GLU A 38 1.27 -15.81 -13.45
C GLU A 38 1.04 -15.71 -11.93
N THR A 39 -0.21 -15.63 -11.49
CA THR A 39 -0.59 -15.60 -10.06
C THR A 39 -0.64 -16.98 -9.40
N ALA A 40 -0.51 -18.05 -10.16
CA ALA A 40 -0.60 -19.42 -9.62
C ALA A 40 0.45 -19.66 -8.50
N GLY A 41 -0.01 -20.14 -7.35
CA GLY A 41 0.83 -20.36 -6.17
C GLY A 41 1.17 -19.09 -5.38
N CYS A 42 0.70 -17.91 -5.79
CA CYS A 42 0.78 -16.70 -4.96
C CYS A 42 -0.37 -16.71 -3.94
N GLY A 43 -0.03 -16.55 -2.67
CA GLY A 43 -0.98 -16.51 -1.57
C GLY A 43 -1.45 -15.10 -1.20
N GLY A 44 -0.96 -14.06 -1.88
CA GLY A 44 -1.38 -12.67 -1.66
C GLY A 44 -0.92 -11.72 -2.76
N LEU A 45 -1.41 -10.50 -2.69
CA LEU A 45 -1.13 -9.41 -3.64
C LEU A 45 -0.45 -8.25 -2.93
N LEU A 46 0.60 -7.69 -3.53
CA LEU A 46 1.19 -6.41 -3.15
C LEU A 46 0.95 -5.40 -4.27
N LEU A 47 0.34 -4.27 -3.95
CA LEU A 47 0.19 -3.11 -4.82
C LEU A 47 1.20 -2.04 -4.40
N PRO A 48 2.29 -1.83 -5.17
CA PRO A 48 3.36 -0.93 -4.79
C PRO A 48 3.06 0.54 -5.16
N GLY A 49 3.89 1.45 -4.66
CA GLY A 49 3.89 2.85 -5.06
C GLY A 49 4.17 3.07 -6.55
N GLY A 50 3.99 4.30 -7.02
CA GLY A 50 4.19 4.66 -8.41
C GLY A 50 3.53 5.97 -8.80
N GLY A 51 3.34 6.21 -10.10
CA GLY A 51 2.56 7.32 -10.64
C GLY A 51 1.07 7.23 -10.26
N ASP A 52 0.32 8.27 -10.54
CA ASP A 52 -1.06 8.42 -10.07
C ASP A 52 -2.04 7.50 -10.81
N LEU A 53 -3.16 7.19 -10.15
CA LEU A 53 -4.29 6.50 -10.75
C LEU A 53 -5.07 7.46 -11.66
N GLU A 54 -5.55 6.94 -12.79
CA GLU A 54 -6.37 7.70 -13.73
C GLU A 54 -7.67 8.22 -13.07
N PRO A 55 -7.91 9.56 -13.02
CA PRO A 55 -9.05 10.14 -12.31
C PRO A 55 -10.43 9.69 -12.83
N GLY A 56 -10.53 9.33 -14.10
CA GLY A 56 -11.76 8.75 -14.67
C GLY A 56 -12.24 7.49 -13.93
N ARG A 57 -11.33 6.75 -13.29
CA ARG A 57 -11.66 5.53 -12.53
C ARG A 57 -12.42 5.79 -11.22
N TYR A 58 -12.37 7.02 -10.72
CA TYR A 58 -13.16 7.45 -9.56
C TYR A 58 -14.10 8.63 -9.88
N GLY A 59 -14.44 8.78 -11.18
CA GLY A 59 -15.48 9.70 -11.65
C GLY A 59 -15.09 11.18 -11.62
N GLN A 60 -13.79 11.49 -11.65
CA GLN A 60 -13.31 12.88 -11.64
C GLN A 60 -12.57 13.25 -12.93
N PRO A 61 -12.58 14.52 -13.35
CA PRO A 61 -11.66 15.01 -14.37
C PRO A 61 -10.23 15.03 -13.83
N ASN A 62 -9.22 14.91 -14.71
CA ASN A 62 -7.84 15.11 -14.30
C ASN A 62 -7.55 16.60 -14.10
N VAL A 63 -7.22 17.00 -12.87
CA VAL A 63 -6.83 18.37 -12.52
C VAL A 63 -5.38 18.48 -12.03
N ALA A 64 -4.79 17.38 -11.54
CA ALA A 64 -3.42 17.38 -11.01
C ALA A 64 -2.70 16.02 -11.09
N SER A 65 -3.38 14.95 -11.50
CA SER A 65 -2.77 13.62 -11.60
C SER A 65 -1.75 13.54 -12.72
N ARG A 66 -0.64 12.85 -12.44
CA ARG A 66 0.54 12.75 -13.32
C ARG A 66 1.16 11.35 -13.30
N GLY A 67 1.93 11.02 -14.35
CA GLY A 67 2.56 9.71 -14.43
C GLY A 67 1.56 8.58 -14.58
N LEU A 68 0.43 8.83 -15.26
CA LEU A 68 -0.65 7.86 -15.45
C LEU A 68 -0.17 6.65 -16.27
N ASP A 69 -0.59 5.46 -15.84
CA ASP A 69 -0.37 4.19 -16.54
C ASP A 69 -1.68 3.39 -16.60
N PRO A 70 -2.53 3.62 -17.62
CA PRO A 70 -3.83 2.97 -17.72
C PRO A 70 -3.76 1.44 -17.83
N LEU A 71 -2.66 0.87 -18.35
CA LEU A 71 -2.46 -0.58 -18.43
C LEU A 71 -2.20 -1.16 -17.04
N ARG A 72 -1.35 -0.52 -16.26
CA ARG A 72 -1.12 -0.88 -14.86
C ARG A 72 -2.38 -0.73 -14.03
N ASP A 73 -3.11 0.36 -14.19
CA ASP A 73 -4.39 0.59 -13.50
C ASP A 73 -5.38 -0.55 -13.74
N ALA A 74 -5.55 -0.94 -15.02
CA ALA A 74 -6.45 -2.03 -15.39
C ALA A 74 -6.00 -3.37 -14.80
N ALA A 75 -4.71 -3.70 -14.90
CA ALA A 75 -4.14 -4.94 -14.38
C ALA A 75 -4.26 -5.02 -12.84
N GLU A 76 -3.94 -3.96 -12.11
CA GLU A 76 -4.02 -3.95 -10.65
C GLU A 76 -5.47 -4.02 -10.15
N LEU A 77 -6.43 -3.37 -10.82
CA LEU A 77 -7.85 -3.49 -10.47
C LEU A 77 -8.38 -4.91 -10.71
N GLU A 78 -8.00 -5.56 -11.82
CA GLU A 78 -8.36 -6.95 -12.10
C GLU A 78 -7.74 -7.92 -11.08
N LEU A 79 -6.48 -7.71 -10.71
CA LEU A 79 -5.82 -8.49 -9.66
C LEU A 79 -6.50 -8.30 -8.30
N LEU A 80 -6.89 -7.07 -7.94
CA LEU A 80 -7.66 -6.81 -6.72
C LEU A 80 -8.96 -7.60 -6.69
N GLU A 81 -9.72 -7.61 -7.79
CA GLU A 81 -10.96 -8.38 -7.88
C GLU A 81 -10.70 -9.87 -7.66
N ARG A 82 -9.69 -10.44 -8.34
CA ARG A 82 -9.35 -11.86 -8.21
C ARG A 82 -8.93 -12.24 -6.79
N PHE A 83 -8.02 -11.46 -6.17
CA PHE A 83 -7.49 -11.78 -4.85
C PHE A 83 -8.53 -11.56 -3.74
N THR A 84 -9.32 -10.48 -3.81
CA THR A 84 -10.39 -10.22 -2.83
C THR A 84 -11.53 -11.20 -2.93
N ALA A 85 -11.96 -11.60 -4.15
CA ALA A 85 -12.96 -12.65 -4.36
C ALA A 85 -12.51 -14.02 -3.83
N ALA A 86 -11.20 -14.30 -3.88
CA ALA A 86 -10.61 -15.51 -3.31
C ALA A 86 -10.36 -15.41 -1.79
N GLY A 87 -10.64 -14.28 -1.15
CA GLY A 87 -10.35 -14.04 0.26
C GLY A 87 -8.86 -13.99 0.60
N LEU A 88 -8.00 -13.77 -0.39
CA LEU A 88 -6.56 -13.75 -0.23
C LEU A 88 -6.06 -12.39 0.27
N PRO A 89 -4.96 -12.35 1.07
CA PRO A 89 -4.37 -11.13 1.58
C PRO A 89 -3.93 -10.13 0.50
N VAL A 90 -4.24 -8.85 0.71
CA VAL A 90 -3.81 -7.74 -0.15
C VAL A 90 -3.15 -6.65 0.69
N LEU A 91 -1.97 -6.21 0.28
CA LEU A 91 -1.26 -5.07 0.87
C LEU A 91 -1.06 -3.96 -0.17
N GLY A 92 -1.60 -2.77 0.10
CA GLY A 92 -1.33 -1.55 -0.69
C GLY A 92 -0.29 -0.66 -0.05
N VAL A 93 0.61 -0.10 -0.84
CA VAL A 93 1.63 0.87 -0.40
C VAL A 93 1.56 2.11 -1.28
N CYS A 94 1.40 3.28 -0.68
CA CYS A 94 1.32 4.60 -1.31
C CYS A 94 0.23 4.62 -2.41
N ARG A 95 0.60 4.59 -3.69
CA ARG A 95 -0.37 4.44 -4.78
C ARG A 95 -1.27 3.21 -4.57
N GLY A 96 -0.75 2.11 -4.03
CA GLY A 96 -1.53 0.90 -3.76
C GLY A 96 -2.68 1.12 -2.77
N LEU A 97 -2.53 2.00 -1.77
CA LEU A 97 -3.63 2.43 -0.91
C LEU A 97 -4.72 3.15 -1.72
N GLN A 98 -4.31 4.02 -2.63
CA GLN A 98 -5.22 4.81 -3.46
C GLN A 98 -6.00 3.91 -4.42
N VAL A 99 -5.34 2.94 -5.06
CA VAL A 99 -5.98 1.93 -5.93
C VAL A 99 -6.99 1.09 -5.14
N ILE A 100 -6.64 0.63 -3.94
CA ILE A 100 -7.55 -0.11 -3.05
C ILE A 100 -8.77 0.76 -2.70
N ASN A 101 -8.56 2.04 -2.32
CA ASN A 101 -9.67 2.93 -2.00
C ASN A 101 -10.64 3.10 -3.17
N VAL A 102 -10.11 3.32 -4.37
CA VAL A 102 -10.92 3.47 -5.59
C VAL A 102 -11.62 2.17 -5.98
N PHE A 103 -10.96 1.03 -5.88
CA PHE A 103 -11.55 -0.29 -6.14
C PHE A 103 -12.81 -0.52 -5.31
N PHE A 104 -12.81 -0.14 -4.04
CA PHE A 104 -13.98 -0.23 -3.16
C PHE A 104 -14.96 0.95 -3.31
N GLY A 105 -14.80 1.80 -4.34
CA GLY A 105 -15.71 2.89 -4.68
C GLY A 105 -15.41 4.22 -3.97
N GLY A 106 -14.22 4.39 -3.43
CA GLY A 106 -13.74 5.66 -2.85
C GLY A 106 -13.27 6.67 -3.90
N THR A 107 -12.87 7.86 -3.44
CA THR A 107 -12.32 8.94 -4.26
C THR A 107 -10.97 9.41 -3.72
N LEU A 108 -10.24 10.22 -4.51
CA LEU A 108 -8.92 10.73 -4.15
C LEU A 108 -8.90 12.26 -4.17
N VAL A 109 -8.11 12.85 -3.27
CA VAL A 109 -7.58 14.21 -3.39
C VAL A 109 -6.44 14.17 -4.38
N GLN A 110 -6.54 14.87 -5.51
CA GLN A 110 -5.56 14.80 -6.59
C GLN A 110 -4.30 15.64 -6.34
N ASP A 111 -4.36 16.64 -5.46
CA ASP A 111 -3.19 17.44 -5.09
C ASP A 111 -3.28 17.87 -3.64
N LEU A 112 -2.40 17.28 -2.83
CA LEU A 112 -2.31 17.52 -1.39
C LEU A 112 -0.96 18.15 -1.09
N PRO A 113 -0.90 19.40 -0.60
CA PRO A 113 0.36 20.03 -0.24
C PRO A 113 0.94 19.42 1.04
N GLY A 114 2.27 19.48 1.17
CA GLY A 114 2.94 19.16 2.43
C GLY A 114 3.37 17.70 2.61
N HIS A 115 2.96 16.77 1.75
CA HIS A 115 3.26 15.33 1.84
C HIS A 115 4.34 14.84 0.87
N SER A 116 4.92 15.71 0.07
CA SER A 116 6.03 15.39 -0.82
C SER A 116 7.18 16.39 -0.69
N ALA A 117 8.40 15.96 -1.05
CA ALA A 117 9.56 16.82 -1.22
C ALA A 117 10.43 16.31 -2.37
N ALA A 118 11.10 17.24 -3.07
CA ALA A 118 11.81 16.94 -4.32
C ALA A 118 13.04 16.03 -4.15
N ALA A 119 13.71 16.08 -2.98
CA ALA A 119 15.02 15.43 -2.81
C ALA A 119 15.02 14.19 -1.90
N ARG A 120 14.04 14.05 -1.02
CA ARG A 120 13.95 12.93 -0.07
C ARG A 120 12.54 12.82 0.51
N ASP A 121 12.21 11.64 1.05
CA ASP A 121 10.97 11.44 1.80
C ASP A 121 10.93 12.42 2.99
N ARG A 122 9.77 13.01 3.24
CA ARG A 122 9.51 13.77 4.48
C ARG A 122 9.22 12.79 5.60
N LEU A 123 9.41 13.23 6.83
CA LEU A 123 8.98 12.50 8.02
C LEU A 123 7.90 13.29 8.74
N HIS A 124 6.84 12.63 9.16
CA HIS A 124 5.80 13.23 10.01
C HIS A 124 5.21 12.20 10.98
N ALA A 125 4.51 12.69 11.99
CA ALA A 125 3.78 11.83 12.91
C ALA A 125 2.52 11.28 12.23
N ALA A 126 2.11 10.06 12.61
CA ALA A 126 0.81 9.49 12.30
C ALA A 126 0.20 8.95 13.58
N ASP A 127 -1.02 9.35 13.89
CA ASP A 127 -1.81 8.79 14.99
C ASP A 127 -2.48 7.49 14.52
N THR A 128 -2.52 6.49 15.39
CA THR A 128 -2.94 5.13 15.04
C THR A 128 -4.10 4.69 15.92
N ALA A 129 -5.16 4.18 15.31
CA ALA A 129 -6.28 3.58 16.04
C ALA A 129 -5.88 2.31 16.80
N ALA A 130 -6.59 2.04 17.89
CA ALA A 130 -6.48 0.75 18.57
C ALA A 130 -6.81 -0.40 17.60
N GLY A 131 -6.12 -1.53 17.73
CA GLY A 131 -6.27 -2.68 16.85
C GLY A 131 -4.96 -3.23 16.36
N THR A 132 -4.94 -3.87 15.18
CA THR A 132 -3.73 -4.52 14.65
C THR A 132 -2.59 -3.53 14.46
N PHE A 133 -2.83 -2.38 13.83
CA PHE A 133 -1.81 -1.35 13.61
C PHE A 133 -1.30 -0.75 14.93
N GLY A 134 -2.19 -0.47 15.89
CA GLY A 134 -1.80 0.02 17.23
C GLY A 134 -0.96 -0.99 18.01
N ARG A 135 -1.18 -2.30 17.83
CA ARG A 135 -0.33 -3.35 18.43
C ARG A 135 1.07 -3.42 17.81
N LEU A 136 1.25 -2.99 16.57
CA LEU A 136 2.57 -2.99 15.92
C LEU A 136 3.48 -1.89 16.46
N TRP A 137 2.94 -0.69 16.73
CA TRP A 137 3.78 0.48 17.02
C TRP A 137 3.27 1.39 18.14
N GLY A 138 2.05 1.16 18.67
CA GLY A 138 1.41 2.07 19.62
C GLY A 138 0.51 3.10 18.93
N GLU A 139 0.11 4.12 19.69
CA GLU A 139 -0.90 5.11 19.29
C GLU A 139 -0.35 6.20 18.35
N ARG A 140 0.96 6.42 18.35
CA ARG A 140 1.62 7.46 17.54
C ARG A 140 2.96 6.99 17.04
N ILE A 141 3.20 7.17 15.75
CA ILE A 141 4.44 6.76 15.06
C ILE A 141 4.97 7.88 14.18
N ILE A 142 6.24 7.80 13.79
CA ILE A 142 6.80 8.63 12.71
C ILE A 142 6.90 7.80 11.45
N VAL A 143 6.35 8.30 10.35
CA VAL A 143 6.37 7.65 9.03
C VAL A 143 7.00 8.56 7.99
N ASN A 144 7.42 7.98 6.87
CA ASN A 144 7.87 8.75 5.71
C ASN A 144 6.69 9.12 4.79
N SER A 145 6.86 10.17 4.02
CA SER A 145 5.85 10.69 3.11
C SER A 145 6.49 11.13 1.80
N ALA A 146 5.97 10.61 0.69
CA ALA A 146 6.45 10.88 -0.66
C ALA A 146 5.26 10.85 -1.65
N HIS A 147 4.14 11.48 -1.30
CA HIS A 147 2.93 11.49 -2.10
C HIS A 147 2.33 12.90 -2.18
N HIS A 148 1.59 13.18 -3.25
CA HIS A 148 0.81 14.40 -3.40
C HIS A 148 -0.68 14.12 -3.60
N GLN A 149 -1.07 12.83 -3.55
CA GLN A 149 -2.46 12.39 -3.56
C GLN A 149 -2.77 11.62 -2.27
N ALA A 150 -4.03 11.58 -1.88
CA ALA A 150 -4.51 10.86 -0.70
C ALA A 150 -5.93 10.34 -0.90
N ALA A 151 -6.37 9.40 -0.06
CA ALA A 151 -7.76 9.01 0.01
C ALA A 151 -8.61 10.20 0.47
N ASP A 152 -9.73 10.45 -0.24
CA ASP A 152 -10.76 11.44 0.09
C ASP A 152 -11.95 10.71 0.75
N ARG A 153 -12.98 10.38 -0.01
CA ARG A 153 -14.06 9.53 0.47
C ARG A 153 -13.60 8.08 0.46
N LEU A 154 -13.77 7.40 1.58
CA LEU A 154 -13.38 5.99 1.69
C LEU A 154 -14.35 5.08 0.94
N GLY A 155 -13.79 4.03 0.34
CA GLY A 155 -14.53 2.96 -0.29
C GLY A 155 -15.29 2.10 0.71
N SER A 156 -16.28 1.36 0.20
CA SER A 156 -17.14 0.49 1.01
C SER A 156 -16.33 -0.56 1.78
N GLY A 157 -16.62 -0.73 3.07
CA GLY A 157 -15.93 -1.68 3.94
C GLY A 157 -14.55 -1.24 4.42
N LEU A 158 -13.97 -0.17 3.87
CA LEU A 158 -12.69 0.36 4.31
C LEU A 158 -12.84 1.25 5.57
N ARG A 159 -11.85 1.17 6.44
CA ARG A 159 -11.71 2.00 7.63
C ARG A 159 -10.34 2.65 7.65
N ALA A 160 -10.26 3.93 7.91
CA ALA A 160 -9.00 4.56 8.25
C ALA A 160 -8.52 4.04 9.62
N VAL A 161 -7.24 3.72 9.71
CA VAL A 161 -6.60 3.20 10.93
C VAL A 161 -5.36 3.99 11.33
N GLN A 162 -4.87 4.88 10.46
CA GLN A 162 -3.84 5.87 10.77
C GLN A 162 -4.15 7.21 10.08
N TRP A 163 -3.75 8.31 10.72
CA TRP A 163 -3.96 9.68 10.22
C TRP A 163 -2.75 10.56 10.50
N ALA A 164 -2.36 11.37 9.52
CA ALA A 164 -1.45 12.49 9.74
C ALA A 164 -2.11 13.60 10.58
N PRO A 165 -1.34 14.56 11.14
CA PRO A 165 -1.89 15.66 11.95
C PRO A 165 -2.87 16.57 11.23
N ASP A 166 -2.83 16.64 9.90
CA ASP A 166 -3.77 17.39 9.07
C ASP A 166 -5.04 16.61 8.70
N GLY A 167 -5.18 15.38 9.21
CA GLY A 167 -6.31 14.51 8.96
C GLY A 167 -6.16 13.61 7.73
N THR A 168 -5.05 13.71 6.99
CA THR A 168 -4.76 12.83 5.85
C THR A 168 -4.72 11.37 6.31
N VAL A 169 -5.40 10.49 5.57
CA VAL A 169 -5.42 9.06 5.88
C VAL A 169 -4.07 8.43 5.51
N GLU A 170 -3.40 7.86 6.51
CA GLU A 170 -2.08 7.23 6.38
C GLU A 170 -2.13 5.71 6.36
N ALA A 171 -3.24 5.10 6.79
CA ALA A 171 -3.47 3.67 6.60
C ALA A 171 -4.95 3.32 6.58
N LEU A 172 -5.27 2.28 5.82
CA LEU A 172 -6.59 1.68 5.68
C LEU A 172 -6.55 0.20 6.05
N ALA A 173 -7.66 -0.31 6.56
CA ALA A 173 -7.93 -1.73 6.66
C ALA A 173 -9.38 -2.01 6.27
N HIS A 174 -9.61 -3.12 5.56
CA HIS A 174 -10.98 -3.56 5.29
C HIS A 174 -11.57 -4.26 6.54
N SER A 175 -12.87 -4.09 6.76
CA SER A 175 -13.55 -4.55 7.98
C SER A 175 -13.71 -6.08 8.06
N SER A 176 -13.73 -6.78 6.92
CA SER A 176 -13.96 -8.22 6.82
C SER A 176 -12.99 -8.98 5.92
N LEU A 177 -12.32 -8.30 4.97
CA LEU A 177 -11.33 -8.91 4.10
C LEU A 177 -9.92 -8.69 4.65
N PRO A 178 -8.95 -9.58 4.34
CA PRO A 178 -7.54 -9.41 4.73
C PRO A 178 -6.83 -8.38 3.84
N VAL A 179 -7.40 -7.17 3.77
CA VAL A 179 -6.90 -6.06 2.94
C VAL A 179 -6.39 -4.95 3.85
N TRP A 180 -5.10 -4.66 3.75
CA TRP A 180 -4.41 -3.59 4.46
C TRP A 180 -3.75 -2.64 3.47
N ALA A 181 -3.67 -1.37 3.81
CA ALA A 181 -2.94 -0.42 3.00
C ALA A 181 -2.33 0.70 3.85
N VAL A 182 -1.16 1.19 3.42
CA VAL A 182 -0.48 2.32 4.03
C VAL A 182 -0.13 3.36 2.96
N GLN A 183 -0.23 4.65 3.30
CA GLN A 183 0.11 5.75 2.39
C GLN A 183 1.62 6.00 2.38
N TRP A 184 2.29 5.71 3.49
CA TRP A 184 3.73 5.79 3.64
C TRP A 184 4.44 4.55 3.06
N HIS A 185 5.78 4.55 3.02
CA HIS A 185 6.62 3.55 2.37
C HIS A 185 7.36 2.67 3.39
N PRO A 186 6.77 1.55 3.87
CA PRO A 186 7.41 0.65 4.83
C PRO A 186 8.71 0.03 4.28
N GLU A 187 8.80 -0.20 2.98
CA GLU A 187 9.97 -0.74 2.31
C GLU A 187 11.18 0.20 2.32
N ARG A 188 10.95 1.49 2.65
CA ARG A 188 11.99 2.52 2.82
C ARG A 188 12.29 2.83 4.29
N LEU A 189 11.65 2.12 5.23
CA LEU A 189 11.83 2.27 6.68
C LEU A 189 12.22 0.94 7.34
N THR A 190 12.97 0.08 6.65
CA THR A 190 13.41 -1.20 7.20
C THR A 190 14.82 -1.58 6.73
N GLY A 191 15.49 -2.42 7.49
CA GLY A 191 16.86 -2.88 7.18
C GLY A 191 17.84 -1.72 7.00
N PRO A 192 18.63 -1.70 5.91
CA PRO A 192 19.60 -0.63 5.65
C PRO A 192 18.98 0.76 5.41
N LEU A 193 17.68 0.83 5.16
CA LEU A 193 16.93 2.07 4.94
C LEU A 193 16.19 2.54 6.20
N ALA A 194 16.38 1.87 7.34
CA ALA A 194 15.77 2.28 8.60
C ALA A 194 16.20 3.68 9.01
N VAL A 195 15.26 4.47 9.50
CA VAL A 195 15.48 5.83 9.99
C VAL A 195 15.27 5.85 11.51
N ALA A 196 16.24 6.36 12.24
CA ALA A 196 16.17 6.44 13.71
C ALA A 196 14.92 7.24 14.13
N GLY A 197 14.14 6.69 15.06
CA GLY A 197 12.90 7.31 15.54
C GLY A 197 11.68 7.13 14.64
N ALA A 198 11.84 6.62 13.42
CA ALA A 198 10.71 6.26 12.56
C ALA A 198 10.23 4.82 12.80
N ALA A 199 9.03 4.51 12.33
CA ALA A 199 8.45 3.18 12.42
C ALA A 199 9.31 2.14 11.68
N ASP A 200 9.53 0.95 12.27
CA ASP A 200 10.08 -0.19 11.54
C ASP A 200 9.01 -0.76 10.59
N GLY A 201 9.17 -0.45 9.29
CA GLY A 201 8.27 -0.95 8.24
C GLY A 201 8.27 -2.48 8.11
N GLY A 202 9.35 -3.14 8.53
CA GLY A 202 9.43 -4.60 8.57
C GLY A 202 8.42 -5.25 9.51
N ARG A 203 7.96 -4.54 10.55
CA ARG A 203 6.87 -5.02 11.43
C ARG A 203 5.56 -5.20 10.68
N LEU A 204 5.21 -4.24 9.79
CA LEU A 204 4.01 -4.36 8.96
C LEU A 204 4.10 -5.59 8.05
N LEU A 205 5.23 -5.74 7.35
CA LEU A 205 5.42 -6.85 6.41
C LEU A 205 5.36 -8.20 7.11
N ARG A 206 6.06 -8.36 8.23
CA ARG A 206 5.99 -9.60 9.04
C ARG A 206 4.56 -9.89 9.52
N ALA A 207 3.85 -8.88 10.04
CA ALA A 207 2.48 -9.05 10.49
C ALA A 207 1.53 -9.39 9.33
N PHE A 208 1.69 -8.74 8.18
CA PHE A 208 0.90 -9.03 6.98
C PHE A 208 1.10 -10.47 6.49
N LEU A 209 2.35 -10.95 6.49
CA LEU A 209 2.66 -12.33 6.08
C LEU A 209 2.06 -13.40 7.01
N THR A 210 1.67 -13.06 8.25
CA THR A 210 0.92 -14.00 9.12
C THR A 210 -0.52 -14.23 8.68
N LEU A 211 -1.05 -13.43 7.73
CA LEU A 211 -2.39 -13.64 7.17
C LEU A 211 -2.45 -14.77 6.15
N PHE A 212 -1.30 -15.33 5.75
CA PHE A 212 -1.20 -16.46 4.83
C PHE A 212 -1.39 -17.75 5.64
N THR A 213 -2.62 -18.19 5.77
CA THR A 213 -2.98 -19.43 6.49
C THR A 213 -3.27 -20.57 5.54
#